data_98e01e6f192dc595ba75cfd1682eeec0
#
_entry.id   98e01e6f192dc595ba75cfd1682eeec0
#
_cell.length_a   1.000
_cell.length_b   1.000
_cell.length_c   1.000
_cell.angle_alpha   90.00
_cell.angle_beta   90.00
_cell.angle_gamma   90.00
#
_symmetry.space_group_name_H-M   'P 1'
#
loop_
_entity.id
_entity.type
_entity.pdbx_description
1 polymer ?
#
loop_
_entity_poly.entity_id
_entity_poly.type
_entity_poly.pdbx_seq_one_letter_code
_entity_poly.pdbx_strand_id
1 'polypeptide(L)'
;MTETTTGEGWAVGSIDGMGSGPGFRKVRRELDVKAFGVNAVVMPPGYASGPHYHDRQEELYLVHRGTVEIEFGDGSTHVLGEGGMARVDAPTVRGLKNVGEGDAVYVIVGAKDGYVGRDGMLPEGEQNPRGPGFDGPPGAGPPLPGESPT
;
A
#
# COMPACT_ATOMS: atom_id res chain seq x y z
N MET A 1 -0.95 -1.37 22.13
CA MET A 1 -0.41 -0.56 21.03
C MET A 1 0.85 0.13 21.50
N THR A 2 1.88 0.12 20.67
CA THR A 2 3.15 0.74 20.96
C THR A 2 3.24 2.08 20.25
N GLU A 3 3.35 3.16 20.99
CA GLU A 3 3.60 4.47 20.40
C GLU A 3 5.01 4.49 19.81
N THR A 4 5.21 5.35 18.81
CA THR A 4 6.54 5.54 18.22
C THR A 4 7.46 6.20 19.24
N THR A 5 8.59 5.58 19.45
CA THR A 5 9.65 6.07 20.34
C THR A 5 10.91 6.29 19.51
N THR A 6 11.58 7.40 19.72
CA THR A 6 12.75 7.77 18.94
C THR A 6 13.96 8.03 19.82
N GLY A 7 15.14 7.84 19.24
CA GLY A 7 16.41 8.20 19.84
C GLY A 7 17.38 8.60 18.74
N GLU A 8 18.64 8.77 19.10
CA GLU A 8 19.66 9.12 18.13
C GLU A 8 19.96 7.95 17.21
N GLY A 9 19.58 8.08 15.93
CA GLY A 9 19.83 7.07 14.92
C GLY A 9 18.81 5.91 14.89
N TRP A 10 17.72 5.99 15.65
CA TRP A 10 16.72 4.92 15.65
C TRP A 10 15.31 5.43 15.96
N ALA A 11 14.33 4.67 15.49
CA ALA A 11 12.93 4.83 15.85
C ALA A 11 12.26 3.46 15.87
N VAL A 12 11.34 3.25 16.80
CA VAL A 12 10.56 2.01 16.89
C VAL A 12 9.09 2.33 17.06
N GLY A 13 8.25 1.46 16.51
CA GLY A 13 6.80 1.61 16.59
C GLY A 13 6.12 0.34 16.12
N SER A 14 4.81 0.40 15.98
CA SER A 14 4.02 -0.72 15.49
C SER A 14 2.98 -0.24 14.47
N ILE A 15 2.60 -1.13 13.56
CA ILE A 15 1.54 -0.84 12.59
C ILE A 15 0.25 -0.43 13.32
N ASP A 16 -0.10 -1.16 14.37
CA ASP A 16 -1.31 -0.89 15.14
C ASP A 16 -1.25 0.44 15.89
N GLY A 17 -0.05 0.91 16.22
CA GLY A 17 0.14 2.21 16.87
C GLY A 17 0.10 3.40 15.91
N MET A 18 0.11 3.16 14.60
CA MET A 18 0.20 4.21 13.58
C MET A 18 -1.15 4.59 12.97
N GLY A 19 -2.24 4.10 13.53
CA GLY A 19 -3.59 4.42 13.07
C GLY A 19 -4.61 3.39 13.55
N SER A 20 -5.87 3.65 13.25
CA SER A 20 -6.98 2.76 13.62
C SER A 20 -7.90 2.55 12.43
N GLY A 21 -8.58 1.39 12.40
CA GLY A 21 -9.48 1.05 11.31
C GLY A 21 -8.77 0.82 9.98
N PRO A 22 -9.53 0.64 8.89
CA PRO A 22 -8.94 0.48 7.56
C PRO A 22 -8.19 1.72 7.09
N GLY A 23 -7.19 1.51 6.23
CA GLY A 23 -6.46 2.58 5.59
C GLY A 23 -4.95 2.44 5.69
N PHE A 24 -4.26 3.51 5.34
CA PHE A 24 -2.80 3.55 5.33
C PHE A 24 -2.23 3.75 6.72
N ARG A 25 -1.09 3.11 6.96
CA ARG A 25 -0.19 3.40 8.08
C ARG A 25 1.08 3.98 7.46
N LYS A 26 1.37 5.24 7.75
CA LYS A 26 2.46 6.00 7.12
C LYS A 26 3.77 5.69 7.81
N VAL A 27 4.25 4.47 7.65
CA VAL A 27 5.41 3.94 8.35
C VAL A 27 6.66 4.79 8.10
N ARG A 28 6.90 5.16 6.83
CA ARG A 28 8.04 6.01 6.49
C ARG A 28 8.06 7.30 7.30
N ARG A 29 6.91 7.96 7.38
CA ARG A 29 6.79 9.23 8.12
C ARG A 29 6.96 9.01 9.62
N GLU A 30 6.27 8.02 10.16
CA GLU A 30 6.26 7.76 11.59
C GLU A 30 7.64 7.36 12.13
N LEU A 31 8.40 6.62 11.35
CA LEU A 31 9.73 6.17 11.74
C LEU A 31 10.86 7.01 11.14
N ASP A 32 10.51 8.04 10.35
CA ASP A 32 11.48 8.93 9.69
C ASP A 32 12.48 8.17 8.81
N VAL A 33 11.99 7.21 8.03
CA VAL A 33 12.82 6.48 7.07
C VAL A 33 13.15 7.39 5.90
N LYS A 34 14.42 7.51 5.54
CA LYS A 34 14.88 8.46 4.52
C LYS A 34 15.28 7.81 3.20
N ALA A 35 15.78 6.58 3.25
CA ALA A 35 16.40 5.95 2.08
C ALA A 35 15.42 5.20 1.18
N PHE A 36 14.24 4.89 1.65
CA PHE A 36 13.22 4.16 0.88
C PHE A 36 11.83 4.51 1.38
N GLY A 37 10.83 4.25 0.53
CA GLY A 37 9.43 4.35 0.92
C GLY A 37 8.98 3.09 1.62
N VAL A 38 8.18 3.22 2.67
CA VAL A 38 7.54 2.10 3.33
C VAL A 38 6.24 2.55 3.96
N ASN A 39 5.17 1.82 3.63
CA ASN A 39 3.86 2.02 4.24
C ASN A 39 3.23 0.67 4.52
N ALA A 40 2.24 0.65 5.40
CA ALA A 40 1.39 -0.50 5.55
C ALA A 40 -0.05 -0.12 5.21
N VAL A 41 -0.83 -1.10 4.79
CA VAL A 41 -2.23 -0.89 4.42
C VAL A 41 -3.05 -1.93 5.17
N VAL A 42 -4.13 -1.46 5.80
CA VAL A 42 -5.13 -2.33 6.42
C VAL A 42 -6.38 -2.30 5.54
N MET A 43 -6.71 -3.44 4.94
CA MET A 43 -7.86 -3.57 4.04
C MET A 43 -8.97 -4.41 4.68
N PRO A 44 -10.21 -3.91 4.72
CA PRO A 44 -11.32 -4.76 5.15
C PRO A 44 -11.62 -5.85 4.10
N PRO A 45 -12.39 -6.89 4.48
CA PRO A 45 -12.73 -7.96 3.54
C PRO A 45 -13.41 -7.43 2.28
N GLY A 46 -13.03 -7.98 1.13
CA GLY A 46 -13.59 -7.63 -0.17
C GLY A 46 -13.08 -6.32 -0.77
N TYR A 47 -12.34 -5.52 -0.01
CA TYR A 47 -11.80 -4.26 -0.52
C TYR A 47 -10.66 -4.52 -1.52
N ALA A 48 -10.66 -3.73 -2.59
CA ALA A 48 -9.63 -3.82 -3.61
C ALA A 48 -9.03 -2.44 -3.86
N SER A 49 -7.71 -2.38 -3.96
CA SER A 49 -7.05 -1.20 -4.49
C SER A 49 -7.26 -1.14 -5.99
N GLY A 50 -7.28 0.06 -6.57
CA GLY A 50 -7.34 0.20 -8.02
C GLY A 50 -6.05 -0.23 -8.70
N PRO A 51 -6.10 -0.58 -10.00
CA PRO A 51 -4.90 -0.88 -10.76
C PRO A 51 -4.04 0.38 -10.91
N HIS A 52 -2.73 0.21 -10.77
CA HIS A 52 -1.77 1.31 -10.94
C HIS A 52 -0.39 0.75 -11.28
N TYR A 53 0.49 1.62 -11.73
CA TYR A 53 1.90 1.33 -11.92
C TYR A 53 2.70 2.55 -11.45
N HIS A 54 4.02 2.42 -11.44
CA HIS A 54 4.90 3.52 -11.04
C HIS A 54 5.81 3.93 -12.18
N ASP A 55 6.26 5.18 -12.13
CA ASP A 55 7.19 5.70 -13.14
C ASP A 55 8.61 5.17 -12.90
N ARG A 56 9.06 5.21 -11.65
CA ARG A 56 10.47 4.93 -11.32
C ARG A 56 10.69 3.88 -10.26
N GLN A 57 9.87 3.83 -9.22
CA GLN A 57 10.19 2.96 -8.08
C GLN A 57 9.77 1.51 -8.28
N GLU A 58 10.67 0.61 -7.93
CA GLU A 58 10.38 -0.81 -7.76
C GLU A 58 9.75 -1.00 -6.40
N GLU A 59 8.78 -1.90 -6.28
CA GLU A 59 8.10 -2.17 -5.02
C GLU A 59 8.18 -3.63 -4.61
N LEU A 60 8.24 -3.84 -3.30
CA LEU A 60 8.07 -5.14 -2.66
C LEU A 60 6.82 -5.08 -1.79
N TYR A 61 5.92 -6.03 -1.99
CA TYR A 61 4.73 -6.24 -1.16
C TYR A 61 4.96 -7.43 -0.25
N LEU A 62 4.65 -7.29 1.03
CA LEU A 62 4.75 -8.35 2.02
C LEU A 62 3.41 -8.44 2.76
N VAL A 63 2.74 -9.59 2.70
CA VAL A 63 1.51 -9.81 3.47
C VAL A 63 1.90 -10.13 4.91
N HIS A 64 1.51 -9.25 5.81
CA HIS A 64 1.74 -9.41 7.25
C HIS A 64 0.62 -10.22 7.90
N ARG A 65 -0.63 -9.99 7.47
CA ARG A 65 -1.82 -10.63 8.08
C ARG A 65 -2.89 -10.80 7.02
N GLY A 66 -3.61 -11.91 7.08
CA GLY A 66 -4.72 -12.18 6.18
C GLY A 66 -4.30 -12.76 4.84
N THR A 67 -5.17 -12.64 3.84
CA THR A 67 -4.99 -13.23 2.52
C THR A 67 -5.29 -12.19 1.45
N VAL A 68 -4.32 -11.94 0.58
CA VAL A 68 -4.39 -10.90 -0.45
C VAL A 68 -4.21 -11.54 -1.82
N GLU A 69 -5.06 -11.17 -2.77
CA GLU A 69 -4.86 -11.50 -4.18
C GLU A 69 -4.20 -10.31 -4.86
N ILE A 70 -3.12 -10.57 -5.59
CA ILE A 70 -2.50 -9.56 -6.43
C ILE A 70 -2.79 -9.89 -7.89
N GLU A 71 -3.25 -8.90 -8.66
CA GLU A 71 -3.49 -9.01 -10.08
C GLU A 71 -2.50 -8.13 -10.84
N PHE A 72 -1.92 -8.68 -11.90
CA PHE A 72 -1.01 -7.94 -12.77
C PHE A 72 -1.68 -7.58 -14.09
N GLY A 73 -1.09 -6.62 -14.81
CA GLY A 73 -1.63 -6.12 -16.07
C GLY A 73 -1.73 -7.16 -17.18
N ASP A 74 -1.03 -8.28 -17.08
CA ASP A 74 -1.15 -9.41 -18.02
C ASP A 74 -2.37 -10.30 -17.74
N GLY A 75 -3.16 -9.95 -16.72
CA GLY A 75 -4.35 -10.70 -16.31
C GLY A 75 -4.08 -11.83 -15.33
N SER A 76 -2.81 -12.10 -15.00
CA SER A 76 -2.51 -13.14 -14.01
C SER A 76 -2.86 -12.68 -12.60
N THR A 77 -3.31 -13.63 -11.77
CA THR A 77 -3.64 -13.39 -10.38
C THR A 77 -2.92 -14.39 -9.49
N HIS A 78 -2.52 -13.94 -8.32
CA HIS A 78 -1.81 -14.77 -7.36
C HIS A 78 -2.32 -14.49 -5.96
N VAL A 79 -2.60 -15.54 -5.19
CA VAL A 79 -3.08 -15.40 -3.81
C VAL A 79 -1.90 -15.56 -2.87
N LEU A 80 -1.73 -14.56 -2.01
CA LEU A 80 -0.65 -14.49 -1.02
C LEU A 80 -1.25 -14.57 0.38
N GLY A 81 -0.85 -15.59 1.14
CA GLY A 81 -1.14 -15.68 2.56
C GLY A 81 -0.10 -14.95 3.38
N GLU A 82 -0.17 -15.12 4.70
CA GLU A 82 0.78 -14.49 5.62
C GLU A 82 2.22 -14.88 5.29
N GLY A 83 3.10 -13.89 5.19
CA GLY A 83 4.48 -14.07 4.77
C GLY A 83 4.68 -14.10 3.26
N GLY A 84 3.59 -14.09 2.48
CA GLY A 84 3.68 -14.02 1.01
C GLY A 84 4.26 -12.69 0.55
N MET A 85 5.03 -12.73 -0.53
CA MET A 85 5.73 -11.54 -1.04
C MET A 85 5.64 -11.47 -2.55
N ALA A 86 5.66 -10.24 -3.07
CA ALA A 86 5.72 -9.98 -4.50
C ALA A 86 6.65 -8.80 -4.77
N ARG A 87 7.60 -8.99 -5.68
CA ARG A 87 8.39 -7.90 -6.23
C ARG A 87 7.72 -7.43 -7.52
N VAL A 88 7.56 -6.14 -7.68
CA VAL A 88 6.90 -5.56 -8.85
C VAL A 88 7.77 -4.44 -9.41
N ASP A 89 8.14 -4.57 -10.69
CA ASP A 89 8.86 -3.51 -11.38
C ASP A 89 8.00 -2.27 -11.53
N ALA A 90 8.63 -1.11 -11.65
CA ALA A 90 7.93 0.15 -11.72
C ALA A 90 6.79 0.17 -12.75
N PRO A 91 7.01 -0.15 -14.04
CA PRO A 91 5.97 0.00 -15.05
C PRO A 91 4.92 -1.11 -15.06
N THR A 92 5.07 -2.14 -14.25
CA THR A 92 4.13 -3.26 -14.22
C THR A 92 2.85 -2.86 -13.49
N VAL A 93 1.72 -2.94 -14.18
CA VAL A 93 0.40 -2.65 -13.58
C VAL A 93 0.06 -3.73 -12.55
N ARG A 94 -0.40 -3.29 -11.37
CA ARG A 94 -0.81 -4.18 -10.28
C ARG A 94 -2.02 -3.63 -9.55
N GLY A 95 -2.76 -4.51 -8.94
CA GLY A 95 -3.82 -4.20 -7.99
C GLY A 95 -3.91 -5.29 -6.94
N LEU A 96 -4.37 -4.96 -5.75
CA LEU A 96 -4.48 -5.89 -4.63
C LEU A 96 -5.91 -5.94 -4.12
N LYS A 97 -6.33 -7.11 -3.67
CA LYS A 97 -7.67 -7.32 -3.13
C LYS A 97 -7.59 -8.22 -1.90
N ASN A 98 -8.32 -7.86 -0.85
CA ASN A 98 -8.49 -8.74 0.30
C ASN A 98 -9.50 -9.84 -0.05
N VAL A 99 -9.03 -11.07 -0.15
CA VAL A 99 -9.88 -12.24 -0.46
C VAL A 99 -10.10 -13.13 0.75
N GLY A 100 -9.65 -12.71 1.92
CA GLY A 100 -9.88 -13.42 3.18
C GLY A 100 -11.15 -12.98 3.88
N GLU A 101 -11.42 -13.58 5.04
CA GLU A 101 -12.62 -13.31 5.83
C GLU A 101 -12.45 -12.15 6.81
N GLY A 102 -11.22 -11.86 7.21
CA GLY A 102 -10.90 -10.75 8.11
C GLY A 102 -10.10 -9.66 7.42
N ASP A 103 -9.66 -8.68 8.19
CA ASP A 103 -8.79 -7.62 7.68
C ASP A 103 -7.48 -8.21 7.16
N ALA A 104 -6.99 -7.66 6.08
CA ALA A 104 -5.66 -7.97 5.57
C ALA A 104 -4.73 -6.80 5.86
N VAL A 105 -3.49 -7.10 6.20
CA VAL A 105 -2.44 -6.10 6.39
C VAL A 105 -1.26 -6.46 5.51
N TYR A 106 -0.86 -5.53 4.65
CA TYR A 106 0.35 -5.74 3.87
C TYR A 106 1.26 -4.52 3.98
N VAL A 107 2.55 -4.76 3.81
CA VAL A 107 3.60 -3.74 3.85
C VAL A 107 4.12 -3.56 2.43
N ILE A 108 4.29 -2.31 2.03
CA ILE A 108 4.86 -1.94 0.73
C ILE A 108 6.18 -1.22 0.98
N VAL A 109 7.23 -1.68 0.32
CA VAL A 109 8.53 -1.02 0.33
C VAL A 109 8.85 -0.63 -1.12
N GLY A 110 9.23 0.63 -1.33
CA GLY A 110 9.56 1.11 -2.67
C GLY A 110 10.77 2.03 -2.68
N ALA A 111 11.56 1.95 -3.73
CA ALA A 111 12.74 2.79 -3.93
C ALA A 111 13.24 2.71 -5.37
N LYS A 112 14.07 3.66 -5.73
CA LYS A 112 14.92 3.63 -6.94
C LYS A 112 16.17 4.43 -6.62
N ASP A 113 17.22 3.73 -6.22
CA ASP A 113 18.47 4.35 -5.77
C ASP A 113 18.23 5.38 -4.64
N GLY A 114 17.27 5.06 -3.77
CA GLY A 114 16.81 5.93 -2.69
C GLY A 114 15.31 6.13 -2.71
N TYR A 115 14.82 6.96 -1.81
CA TYR A 115 13.40 7.26 -1.72
C TYR A 115 12.92 8.00 -2.98
N VAL A 116 11.79 7.54 -3.51
CA VAL A 116 11.07 8.19 -4.59
C VAL A 116 9.74 8.69 -4.04
N GLY A 117 9.41 9.95 -4.28
CA GLY A 117 8.10 10.49 -3.91
C GLY A 117 6.98 9.85 -4.73
N ARG A 118 5.79 10.42 -4.67
CA ARG A 118 4.64 9.87 -5.40
C ARG A 118 4.91 9.88 -6.90
N ASP A 119 5.01 8.68 -7.48
CA ASP A 119 5.19 8.47 -8.90
C ASP A 119 4.20 7.46 -9.47
N GLY A 120 3.14 7.15 -8.70
CA GLY A 120 2.09 6.26 -9.14
C GLY A 120 1.28 6.82 -10.30
N MET A 121 0.90 5.95 -11.23
CA MET A 121 0.21 6.28 -12.46
C MET A 121 -1.00 5.35 -12.63
N LEU A 122 -2.10 5.90 -13.17
CA LEU A 122 -3.23 5.08 -13.57
C LEU A 122 -3.00 4.54 -14.99
N PRO A 123 -3.37 3.28 -15.27
CA PRO A 123 -3.34 2.76 -16.64
C PRO A 123 -4.27 3.58 -17.53
N GLU A 124 -3.98 3.59 -18.83
CA GLU A 124 -4.81 4.28 -19.81
C GLU A 124 -6.25 3.79 -19.76
N GLY A 125 -7.20 4.72 -19.73
CA GLY A 125 -8.62 4.41 -19.64
C GLY A 125 -9.14 4.24 -18.22
N GLU A 126 -8.28 4.14 -17.23
CA GLU A 126 -8.69 4.02 -15.83
C GLU A 126 -8.93 5.38 -15.21
N GLN A 127 -9.91 5.46 -14.33
CA GLN A 127 -10.23 6.67 -13.59
C GLN A 127 -10.02 6.42 -12.10
N ASN A 128 -9.66 7.47 -11.38
CA ASN A 128 -9.55 7.38 -9.94
C ASN A 128 -10.94 7.12 -9.35
N PRO A 129 -11.14 6.01 -8.61
CA PRO A 129 -12.45 5.69 -8.04
C PRO A 129 -12.90 6.69 -6.97
N ARG A 130 -12.00 7.54 -6.48
CA ARG A 130 -12.31 8.60 -5.53
C ARG A 130 -12.66 9.93 -6.21
N GLY A 131 -12.72 9.94 -7.54
CA GLY A 131 -13.14 11.08 -8.33
C GLY A 131 -12.00 12.03 -8.72
N PRO A 132 -12.31 12.97 -9.64
CA PRO A 132 -11.33 13.98 -10.04
C PRO A 132 -10.98 14.89 -8.87
N GLY A 133 -9.73 15.24 -8.76
CA GLY A 133 -9.26 16.10 -7.67
C GLY A 133 -8.77 15.36 -6.43
N PHE A 134 -8.93 14.04 -6.38
CA PHE A 134 -8.30 13.25 -5.34
C PHE A 134 -6.78 13.26 -5.55
N ASP A 135 -6.04 13.73 -4.56
CA ASP A 135 -4.58 13.87 -4.65
C ASP A 135 -3.81 12.76 -3.91
N GLY A 136 -4.50 11.72 -3.50
CA GLY A 136 -3.88 10.55 -2.90
C GLY A 136 -3.27 9.61 -3.94
N PRO A 137 -2.82 8.41 -3.53
CA PRO A 137 -2.23 7.44 -4.44
C PRO A 137 -3.21 7.03 -5.55
N PRO A 138 -2.77 7.00 -6.82
CA PRO A 138 -3.65 6.61 -7.92
C PRO A 138 -4.19 5.18 -7.80
N GLY A 139 -3.47 4.29 -7.14
CA GLY A 139 -3.92 2.93 -6.87
C GLY A 139 -4.85 2.80 -5.67
N ALA A 140 -5.21 3.90 -5.00
CA ALA A 140 -6.17 3.83 -3.91
C ALA A 140 -7.51 3.31 -4.43
N GLY A 141 -8.10 2.39 -3.70
CA GLY A 141 -9.42 1.86 -4.03
C GLY A 141 -10.53 2.86 -3.75
N PRO A 142 -11.80 2.44 -3.89
CA PRO A 142 -12.92 3.30 -3.56
C PRO A 142 -12.85 3.81 -2.12
N PRO A 143 -13.55 4.92 -1.80
CA PRO A 143 -13.58 5.41 -0.42
C PRO A 143 -14.03 4.32 0.55
N LEU A 144 -13.36 4.23 1.69
CA LEU A 144 -13.74 3.30 2.74
C LEU A 144 -14.98 3.81 3.47
N PRO A 145 -15.81 2.91 4.06
CA PRO A 145 -16.95 3.35 4.86
C PRO A 145 -16.52 4.30 5.96
N GLY A 146 -17.18 5.46 6.06
CA GLY A 146 -16.87 6.49 7.04
C GLY A 146 -15.66 7.36 6.69
N GLU A 147 -14.98 7.11 5.57
CA GLU A 147 -13.87 7.94 5.11
C GLU A 147 -14.39 9.23 4.49
N SER A 148 -13.72 10.34 4.81
CA SER A 148 -14.06 11.63 4.24
C SER A 148 -13.80 11.62 2.72
N PRO A 149 -14.67 12.27 1.90
CA PRO A 149 -14.50 12.26 0.44
C PRO A 149 -13.32 13.10 -0.07
N THR A 150 -12.57 13.75 0.78
CA THR A 150 -11.40 14.57 0.36
C THR A 150 -10.09 13.84 0.54
#